data_00382392dadc076e29b2d3be77f79e56
#
_entry.id   00382392dadc076e29b2d3be77f79e56
#
_cell.length_a   1.000
_cell.length_b   1.000
_cell.length_c   1.000
_cell.angle_alpha   90.00
_cell.angle_beta   90.00
_cell.angle_gamma   90.00
#
_symmetry.space_group_name_H-M   'P 1'
#
loop_
_entity.id
_entity.type
_entity.pdbx_description
1 polymer ?
#
loop_
_entity_poly.entity_id
_entity_poly.type
_entity_poly.pdbx_seq_one_letter_code
_entity_poly.pdbx_strand_id
1 'polypeptide(L)'
;DNSIISHEYAHGISNRLTGTGCLSPGMMIGAAEESWAMGEGWSDFFALATTVQPGDTGEKARGIGTYVLREPSTDIGLRYIPYSTDLAINDNDYSYLPVIVTQTQSPDPFHFNVGSVWGSMLWDLYWAFSDAYGWDPDLYHGTGGNNIAIQLVMDGLKMGPCNPGFIDGRDAILAADMINNGGANQCLIWSTFARRGLGEDAMQGDPDSWFDG
;
A
#
# COMPACT_ATOMS: atom_id res chain seq x y z
N ASP A 1 0.85 2.54 20.46
CA ASP A 1 -0.01 2.63 19.29
C ASP A 1 0.21 1.40 18.42
N ASN A 2 -0.85 0.59 18.22
CA ASN A 2 -0.72 -0.68 17.51
C ASN A 2 -0.42 -0.48 16.02
N SER A 3 -0.94 0.61 15.43
CA SER A 3 -0.68 0.88 14.01
C SER A 3 0.81 1.22 13.78
N ILE A 4 1.44 1.97 14.68
CA ILE A 4 2.88 2.25 14.61
C ILE A 4 3.69 0.96 14.79
N ILE A 5 3.38 0.15 15.81
CA ILE A 5 4.11 -1.10 16.06
C ILE A 5 4.02 -2.04 14.86
N SER A 6 2.82 -2.20 14.29
CA SER A 6 2.61 -3.05 13.11
C SER A 6 3.33 -2.49 11.87
N HIS A 7 3.31 -1.15 11.68
CA HIS A 7 4.02 -0.47 10.61
C HIS A 7 5.54 -0.75 10.67
N GLU A 8 6.16 -0.50 11.80
CA GLU A 8 7.61 -0.72 11.97
C GLU A 8 7.99 -2.20 11.81
N TYR A 9 7.16 -3.11 12.30
CA TYR A 9 7.39 -4.53 12.10
C TYR A 9 7.28 -4.92 10.62
N ALA A 10 6.37 -4.30 9.88
CA ALA A 10 6.15 -4.56 8.47
C ALA A 10 7.32 -4.12 7.57
N HIS A 11 8.11 -3.10 7.96
CA HIS A 11 9.39 -2.81 7.31
C HIS A 11 10.33 -4.03 7.34
N GLY A 12 10.35 -4.75 8.47
CA GLY A 12 11.12 -5.99 8.59
C GLY A 12 10.61 -7.11 7.66
N ILE A 13 9.30 -7.16 7.41
CA ILE A 13 8.68 -8.11 6.46
C ILE A 13 9.06 -7.74 5.03
N SER A 14 8.74 -6.52 4.60
CA SER A 14 8.96 -6.07 3.24
C SER A 14 10.43 -6.16 2.84
N ASN A 15 11.35 -5.67 3.68
CA ASN A 15 12.79 -5.77 3.43
C ASN A 15 13.32 -7.21 3.33
N ARG A 16 12.72 -8.17 4.03
CA ARG A 16 13.12 -9.57 3.90
C ARG A 16 12.56 -10.25 2.67
N LEU A 17 11.34 -9.93 2.30
CA LEU A 17 10.66 -10.58 1.18
C LEU A 17 11.16 -10.06 -0.17
N THR A 18 11.44 -8.77 -0.30
CA THR A 18 12.02 -8.19 -1.53
C THR A 18 13.53 -8.41 -1.66
N GLY A 19 14.20 -8.73 -0.56
CA GLY A 19 15.65 -8.86 -0.49
C GLY A 19 16.30 -7.76 0.34
N THR A 20 17.29 -8.13 1.14
CA THR A 20 17.95 -7.20 2.07
C THR A 20 18.58 -6.03 1.31
N GLY A 21 18.14 -4.83 1.62
CA GLY A 21 18.65 -3.58 1.02
C GLY A 21 17.86 -3.09 -0.21
N CYS A 22 16.87 -3.86 -0.67
CA CYS A 22 16.09 -3.50 -1.86
C CYS A 22 15.08 -2.36 -1.64
N LEU A 23 14.66 -2.12 -0.41
CA LEU A 23 13.72 -1.04 -0.05
C LEU A 23 14.37 -0.06 0.95
N SER A 24 15.68 -0.11 1.08
CA SER A 24 16.40 0.81 1.95
C SER A 24 16.80 2.04 1.18
N PRO A 25 16.72 3.22 1.79
CA PRO A 25 17.37 4.39 1.23
C PRO A 25 18.84 4.04 1.08
N GLY A 26 19.33 3.96 -0.16
CA GLY A 26 20.75 3.80 -0.41
C GLY A 26 21.50 4.89 0.36
N MET A 27 22.70 4.62 0.85
CA MET A 27 23.54 5.64 1.53
C MET A 27 23.88 6.83 0.62
N MET A 28 23.35 6.87 -0.59
CA MET A 28 23.46 7.98 -1.52
C MET A 28 22.14 8.78 -1.50
N ILE A 29 22.22 9.98 -1.03
CA ILE A 29 21.18 11.00 -1.18
C ILE A 29 20.82 11.06 -2.68
N GLY A 30 19.59 10.64 -3.03
CA GLY A 30 19.04 10.75 -4.37
C GLY A 30 18.85 9.46 -5.16
N ALA A 31 18.90 8.26 -4.55
CA ALA A 31 18.64 7.00 -5.25
C ALA A 31 17.48 6.23 -4.60
N ALA A 32 16.66 5.57 -5.43
CA ALA A 32 15.60 4.63 -5.08
C ALA A 32 14.46 5.24 -4.21
N GLU A 33 14.00 6.42 -4.56
CA GLU A 33 13.05 7.17 -3.73
C GLU A 33 11.64 6.57 -3.79
N GLU A 34 11.17 6.10 -4.95
CA GLU A 34 9.84 5.51 -5.10
C GLU A 34 9.74 4.16 -4.36
N SER A 35 10.71 3.28 -4.52
CA SER A 35 10.71 1.98 -3.86
C SER A 35 10.80 2.09 -2.33
N TRP A 36 11.52 3.10 -1.82
CA TRP A 36 11.52 3.39 -0.39
C TRP A 36 10.16 3.89 0.08
N ALA A 37 9.55 4.81 -0.67
CA ALA A 37 8.20 5.27 -0.39
C ALA A 37 7.18 4.13 -0.42
N MET A 38 7.29 3.19 -1.36
CA MET A 38 6.47 1.97 -1.38
C MET A 38 6.69 1.13 -0.12
N GLY A 39 7.89 1.09 0.44
CA GLY A 39 8.19 0.47 1.73
C GLY A 39 7.32 1.02 2.87
N GLU A 40 7.11 2.33 2.91
CA GLU A 40 6.18 3.00 3.83
C GLU A 40 4.72 2.58 3.55
N GLY A 41 4.32 2.54 2.29
CA GLY A 41 2.97 2.14 1.88
C GLY A 41 2.64 0.69 2.23
N TRP A 42 3.56 -0.24 2.04
CA TRP A 42 3.39 -1.63 2.51
C TRP A 42 3.28 -1.70 4.02
N SER A 43 4.08 -0.91 4.75
CA SER A 43 4.04 -0.87 6.21
C SER A 43 2.70 -0.34 6.73
N ASP A 44 2.18 0.72 6.12
CA ASP A 44 0.84 1.22 6.42
C ASP A 44 -0.26 0.20 6.09
N PHE A 45 -0.16 -0.48 4.94
CA PHE A 45 -1.10 -1.53 4.57
C PHE A 45 -1.19 -2.63 5.64
N PHE A 46 -0.06 -3.18 6.08
CA PHE A 46 -0.06 -4.21 7.11
C PHE A 46 -0.56 -3.67 8.45
N ALA A 47 -0.24 -2.42 8.80
CA ALA A 47 -0.76 -1.77 10.00
C ALA A 47 -2.29 -1.66 9.97
N LEU A 48 -2.85 -1.26 8.84
CA LEU A 48 -4.29 -1.17 8.63
C LEU A 48 -4.93 -2.56 8.66
N ALA A 49 -4.45 -3.49 7.84
CA ALA A 49 -5.02 -4.83 7.68
C ALA A 49 -5.06 -5.62 9.00
N THR A 50 -4.01 -5.51 9.82
CA THR A 50 -3.94 -6.22 11.12
C THR A 50 -4.75 -5.56 12.23
N THR A 51 -5.29 -4.36 12.01
CA THR A 51 -6.07 -3.62 13.01
C THR A 51 -7.54 -3.43 12.65
N VAL A 52 -8.01 -4.03 11.55
CA VAL A 52 -9.45 -4.07 11.19
C VAL A 52 -10.23 -4.81 12.26
N GLN A 53 -11.39 -4.29 12.60
CA GLN A 53 -12.31 -4.86 13.58
C GLN A 53 -13.61 -5.30 12.92
N PRO A 54 -14.34 -6.26 13.52
CA PRO A 54 -15.69 -6.61 13.05
C PRO A 54 -16.60 -5.38 12.93
N GLY A 55 -17.18 -5.18 11.76
CA GLY A 55 -18.06 -4.04 11.47
C GLY A 55 -17.35 -2.80 10.91
N ASP A 56 -16.01 -2.83 10.73
CA ASP A 56 -15.33 -1.83 9.91
C ASP A 56 -15.69 -2.00 8.43
N THR A 57 -15.63 -0.91 7.69
CA THR A 57 -15.83 -0.86 6.23
C THR A 57 -14.69 -0.12 5.57
N GLY A 58 -14.51 -0.33 4.26
CA GLY A 58 -13.46 0.31 3.49
C GLY A 58 -13.59 1.82 3.42
N GLU A 59 -14.82 2.33 3.36
CA GLU A 59 -15.12 3.76 3.27
C GLU A 59 -14.81 4.53 4.56
N LYS A 60 -14.80 3.82 5.70
CA LYS A 60 -14.50 4.46 6.98
C LYS A 60 -13.06 4.98 6.99
N ALA A 61 -12.91 6.29 7.21
CA ALA A 61 -11.60 6.92 7.33
C ALA A 61 -10.77 6.28 8.45
N ARG A 62 -9.49 6.05 8.18
CA ARG A 62 -8.53 5.49 9.15
C ARG A 62 -7.16 6.14 9.03
N GLY A 63 -6.68 6.67 10.13
CA GLY A 63 -5.33 7.26 10.22
C GLY A 63 -4.32 6.28 10.83
N ILE A 64 -3.07 6.55 10.57
CA ILE A 64 -1.91 5.87 11.18
C ILE A 64 -1.39 6.72 12.34
N GLY A 65 -1.16 6.12 13.50
CA GLY A 65 -0.57 6.81 14.65
C GLY A 65 -1.52 7.75 15.39
N THR A 66 -2.82 7.69 15.15
CA THR A 66 -3.81 8.59 15.76
C THR A 66 -3.83 8.50 17.29
N TYR A 67 -3.60 7.33 17.87
CA TYR A 67 -3.58 7.16 19.32
C TYR A 67 -2.44 7.93 19.99
N VAL A 68 -1.24 7.91 19.41
CA VAL A 68 -0.09 8.66 19.96
C VAL A 68 -0.30 10.18 19.87
N LEU A 69 -1.01 10.62 18.85
CA LEU A 69 -1.40 12.03 18.65
C LEU A 69 -2.63 12.42 19.48
N ARG A 70 -3.29 11.46 20.12
CA ARG A 70 -4.56 11.64 20.86
C ARG A 70 -5.72 12.12 19.98
N GLU A 71 -5.75 11.61 18.77
CA GLU A 71 -6.77 11.87 17.77
C GLU A 71 -7.76 10.70 17.67
N PRO A 72 -9.00 10.93 17.21
CA PRO A 72 -9.89 9.87 16.78
C PRO A 72 -9.26 9.00 15.69
N SER A 73 -9.56 7.72 15.66
CA SER A 73 -9.01 6.80 14.64
C SER A 73 -9.39 7.14 13.20
N THR A 74 -10.35 8.04 13.03
CA THR A 74 -10.81 8.56 11.73
C THR A 74 -10.07 9.80 11.25
N ASP A 75 -9.21 10.38 12.08
CA ASP A 75 -8.38 11.54 11.70
C ASP A 75 -7.18 11.10 10.87
N ILE A 76 -6.43 12.07 10.37
CA ILE A 76 -5.33 11.83 9.45
C ILE A 76 -4.14 11.11 10.11
N GLY A 77 -3.89 11.35 11.39
CA GLY A 77 -2.74 10.81 12.10
C GLY A 77 -1.41 11.37 11.58
N LEU A 78 -0.47 10.49 11.33
CA LEU A 78 0.88 10.81 10.85
C LEU A 78 0.99 10.94 9.31
N ARG A 79 -0.13 10.89 8.60
CA ARG A 79 -0.17 11.05 7.14
C ARG A 79 -0.87 12.35 6.78
N TYR A 80 -0.80 12.78 5.53
CA TYR A 80 -1.46 14.01 5.08
C TYR A 80 -2.96 13.78 4.76
N ILE A 81 -3.39 12.54 4.64
CA ILE A 81 -4.76 12.13 4.34
C ILE A 81 -5.05 10.79 5.04
N PRO A 82 -6.27 10.53 5.55
CA PRO A 82 -6.60 9.24 6.11
C PRO A 82 -6.81 8.21 5.00
N TYR A 83 -6.62 6.94 5.32
CA TYR A 83 -6.95 5.85 4.41
C TYR A 83 -8.46 5.64 4.34
N SER A 84 -8.99 5.53 3.13
CA SER A 84 -10.40 5.23 2.84
C SER A 84 -10.52 4.72 1.41
N THR A 85 -11.49 3.83 1.16
CA THR A 85 -11.89 3.47 -0.20
C THR A 85 -12.85 4.49 -0.81
N ASP A 86 -13.40 5.44 -0.04
CA ASP A 86 -14.18 6.55 -0.55
C ASP A 86 -13.23 7.63 -1.13
N LEU A 87 -13.28 7.84 -2.43
CA LEU A 87 -12.45 8.84 -3.12
C LEU A 87 -12.79 10.29 -2.72
N ALA A 88 -13.93 10.54 -2.08
CA ALA A 88 -14.23 11.84 -1.50
C ALA A 88 -13.48 12.11 -0.19
N ILE A 89 -12.98 11.04 0.47
CA ILE A 89 -12.17 11.11 1.69
C ILE A 89 -10.68 10.97 1.37
N ASN A 90 -10.33 10.05 0.46
CA ASN A 90 -8.96 9.80 0.05
C ASN A 90 -8.89 9.70 -1.47
N ASP A 91 -8.49 10.79 -2.09
CA ASP A 91 -8.37 10.95 -3.55
C ASP A 91 -6.97 10.62 -4.08
N ASN A 92 -6.14 9.95 -3.29
CA ASN A 92 -4.83 9.49 -3.74
C ASN A 92 -4.93 8.69 -5.05
N ASP A 93 -4.16 9.12 -6.05
CA ASP A 93 -4.13 8.57 -7.40
C ASP A 93 -2.68 8.53 -7.90
N TYR A 94 -2.37 7.62 -8.81
CA TYR A 94 -1.01 7.49 -9.36
C TYR A 94 -0.53 8.77 -10.06
N SER A 95 -1.42 9.46 -10.75
CA SER A 95 -1.10 10.73 -11.42
C SER A 95 -0.77 11.89 -10.47
N TYR A 96 -1.05 11.73 -9.17
CA TYR A 96 -0.72 12.75 -8.16
C TYR A 96 0.74 12.72 -7.70
N LEU A 97 1.52 11.71 -8.05
CA LEU A 97 2.91 11.60 -7.60
C LEU A 97 3.73 12.86 -7.88
N PRO A 98 3.72 13.45 -9.09
CA PRO A 98 4.45 14.68 -9.37
C PRO A 98 3.94 15.89 -8.56
N VAL A 99 2.64 15.91 -8.25
CA VAL A 99 1.99 17.00 -7.50
C VAL A 99 2.38 16.92 -6.02
N ILE A 100 2.34 15.72 -5.44
CA ILE A 100 2.71 15.49 -4.05
C ILE A 100 4.15 15.94 -3.79
N VAL A 101 5.06 15.61 -4.71
CA VAL A 101 6.48 15.98 -4.62
C VAL A 101 6.69 17.49 -4.66
N THR A 102 5.91 18.22 -5.47
CA THR A 102 6.10 19.66 -5.65
C THR A 102 5.40 20.54 -4.60
N GLN A 103 4.36 20.04 -3.94
CA GLN A 103 3.52 20.84 -3.03
C GLN A 103 3.89 20.72 -1.55
N THR A 104 4.62 19.70 -1.15
CA THR A 104 4.99 19.52 0.26
C THR A 104 6.27 20.30 0.58
N GLN A 105 6.13 21.39 1.34
CA GLN A 105 7.24 22.24 1.80
C GLN A 105 7.99 21.69 3.04
N SER A 106 7.80 20.44 3.38
CA SER A 106 8.43 19.84 4.56
C SER A 106 9.70 19.06 4.18
N PRO A 107 10.77 19.16 4.95
CA PRO A 107 12.06 18.52 4.61
C PRO A 107 12.06 16.99 4.72
N ASP A 108 10.96 16.35 5.20
CA ASP A 108 10.99 14.91 5.47
C ASP A 108 9.71 14.10 5.14
N PRO A 109 8.74 14.55 4.35
CA PRO A 109 7.50 13.79 4.20
C PRO A 109 7.26 13.19 2.81
N PHE A 110 8.18 13.34 1.87
CA PHE A 110 7.92 12.87 0.51
C PHE A 110 7.62 11.37 0.46
N HIS A 111 8.45 10.55 1.09
CA HIS A 111 8.27 9.11 1.05
C HIS A 111 6.99 8.67 1.76
N PHE A 112 6.60 9.35 2.85
CA PHE A 112 5.34 9.04 3.53
C PHE A 112 4.13 9.38 2.66
N ASN A 113 4.19 10.50 1.93
CA ASN A 113 3.09 10.94 1.08
C ASN A 113 2.98 10.07 -0.18
N VAL A 114 4.09 9.80 -0.86
CA VAL A 114 4.14 8.88 -2.00
C VAL A 114 3.77 7.46 -1.54
N GLY A 115 4.30 7.01 -0.41
CA GLY A 115 3.95 5.74 0.20
C GLY A 115 2.46 5.62 0.53
N SER A 116 1.80 6.73 0.91
CA SER A 116 0.36 6.74 1.15
C SER A 116 -0.46 6.48 -0.11
N VAL A 117 0.01 6.85 -1.30
CA VAL A 117 -0.65 6.50 -2.57
C VAL A 117 -0.62 4.99 -2.76
N TRP A 118 0.55 4.36 -2.62
CA TRP A 118 0.68 2.90 -2.70
C TRP A 118 -0.17 2.20 -1.63
N GLY A 119 -0.09 2.65 -0.39
CA GLY A 119 -0.89 2.11 0.71
C GLY A 119 -2.39 2.22 0.47
N SER A 120 -2.87 3.31 -0.17
CA SER A 120 -4.27 3.48 -0.55
C SER A 120 -4.72 2.48 -1.62
N MET A 121 -3.86 2.16 -2.60
CA MET A 121 -4.15 1.13 -3.60
C MET A 121 -4.25 -0.26 -2.97
N LEU A 122 -3.35 -0.59 -2.05
CA LEU A 122 -3.39 -1.85 -1.31
C LEU A 122 -4.58 -1.93 -0.36
N TRP A 123 -5.00 -0.80 0.22
CA TRP A 123 -6.21 -0.72 1.05
C TRP A 123 -7.48 -0.94 0.23
N ASP A 124 -7.56 -0.36 -0.97
CA ASP A 124 -8.64 -0.67 -1.91
C ASP A 124 -8.65 -2.16 -2.28
N LEU A 125 -7.47 -2.76 -2.52
CA LEU A 125 -7.35 -4.18 -2.82
C LEU A 125 -7.86 -5.06 -1.68
N TYR A 126 -7.48 -4.76 -0.44
CA TYR A 126 -7.94 -5.48 0.75
C TYR A 126 -9.48 -5.51 0.84
N TRP A 127 -10.12 -4.37 0.63
CA TRP A 127 -11.57 -4.27 0.72
C TRP A 127 -12.26 -4.84 -0.51
N ALA A 128 -11.73 -4.67 -1.71
CA ALA A 128 -12.28 -5.31 -2.90
C ALA A 128 -12.35 -6.85 -2.76
N PHE A 129 -11.31 -7.44 -2.19
CA PHE A 129 -11.31 -8.88 -1.90
C PHE A 129 -12.26 -9.24 -0.74
N SER A 130 -12.27 -8.43 0.32
CA SER A 130 -13.20 -8.63 1.46
C SER A 130 -14.66 -8.58 1.03
N ASP A 131 -15.00 -7.66 0.12
CA ASP A 131 -16.34 -7.52 -0.43
C ASP A 131 -16.72 -8.70 -1.35
N ALA A 132 -15.75 -9.20 -2.13
CA ALA A 132 -15.98 -10.30 -3.07
C ALA A 132 -16.08 -11.67 -2.38
N TYR A 133 -15.29 -11.91 -1.33
CA TYR A 133 -15.13 -13.23 -0.71
C TYR A 133 -15.49 -13.29 0.77
N GLY A 134 -15.95 -12.18 1.35
CA GLY A 134 -16.22 -12.04 2.79
C GLY A 134 -14.96 -11.73 3.59
N TRP A 135 -15.18 -11.09 4.75
CA TRP A 135 -14.11 -10.79 5.71
C TRP A 135 -14.07 -11.84 6.81
N ASP A 136 -12.87 -12.31 7.15
CA ASP A 136 -12.64 -13.33 8.20
C ASP A 136 -11.77 -12.73 9.31
N PRO A 137 -12.21 -12.80 10.59
CA PRO A 137 -11.44 -12.27 11.72
C PRO A 137 -10.18 -13.09 12.04
N ASP A 138 -10.09 -14.34 11.61
CA ASP A 138 -8.91 -15.17 11.81
C ASP A 138 -7.86 -14.88 10.72
N LEU A 139 -6.95 -13.96 11.03
CA LEU A 139 -5.88 -13.58 10.09
C LEU A 139 -4.89 -14.72 9.80
N TYR A 140 -4.86 -15.75 10.63
CA TYR A 140 -3.86 -16.83 10.51
C TYR A 140 -4.40 -18.08 9.79
N HIS A 141 -5.62 -18.52 10.12
CA HIS A 141 -6.23 -19.71 9.54
C HIS A 141 -7.45 -19.37 8.65
N GLY A 142 -7.85 -18.12 8.61
CA GLY A 142 -9.01 -17.67 7.86
C GLY A 142 -8.81 -17.81 6.35
N THR A 143 -9.93 -17.84 5.64
CA THR A 143 -9.99 -17.99 4.19
C THR A 143 -10.79 -16.87 3.52
N GLY A 144 -11.05 -15.80 4.23
CA GLY A 144 -11.77 -14.65 3.72
C GLY A 144 -10.97 -13.87 2.66
N GLY A 145 -11.63 -12.93 2.02
CA GLY A 145 -11.01 -12.06 1.01
C GLY A 145 -9.84 -11.25 1.58
N ASN A 146 -9.95 -10.81 2.83
CA ASN A 146 -8.86 -10.14 3.53
C ASN A 146 -7.61 -11.04 3.67
N ASN A 147 -7.77 -12.33 3.96
CA ASN A 147 -6.66 -13.29 4.02
C ASN A 147 -6.03 -13.47 2.64
N ILE A 148 -6.85 -13.57 1.59
CA ILE A 148 -6.37 -13.69 0.20
C ILE A 148 -5.59 -12.43 -0.19
N ALA A 149 -6.11 -11.23 0.08
CA ALA A 149 -5.44 -9.98 -0.23
C ALA A 149 -4.10 -9.84 0.48
N ILE A 150 -4.04 -10.12 1.79
CA ILE A 150 -2.78 -10.10 2.56
C ILE A 150 -1.77 -11.09 1.97
N GLN A 151 -2.20 -12.30 1.63
CA GLN A 151 -1.32 -13.32 1.05
C GLN A 151 -0.79 -12.88 -0.31
N LEU A 152 -1.63 -12.30 -1.17
CA LEU A 152 -1.22 -11.80 -2.48
C LEU A 152 -0.20 -10.66 -2.38
N VAL A 153 -0.38 -9.74 -1.43
CA VAL A 153 0.60 -8.68 -1.18
C VAL A 153 1.93 -9.24 -0.68
N MET A 154 1.90 -10.20 0.26
CA MET A 154 3.11 -10.86 0.74
C MET A 154 3.85 -11.64 -0.35
N ASP A 155 3.12 -12.33 -1.22
CA ASP A 155 3.73 -13.08 -2.33
C ASP A 155 4.19 -12.14 -3.45
N GLY A 156 3.48 -11.03 -3.69
CA GLY A 156 3.93 -9.96 -4.56
C GLY A 156 5.29 -9.38 -4.12
N LEU A 157 5.48 -9.13 -2.82
CA LEU A 157 6.77 -8.70 -2.28
C LEU A 157 7.92 -9.67 -2.60
N LYS A 158 7.66 -10.98 -2.65
CA LYS A 158 8.67 -12.00 -2.97
C LYS A 158 8.99 -12.07 -4.47
N MET A 159 8.08 -11.61 -5.31
CA MET A 159 8.15 -11.72 -6.77
C MET A 159 8.59 -10.42 -7.43
N GLY A 160 8.46 -9.30 -6.73
CA GLY A 160 8.88 -7.99 -7.22
C GLY A 160 10.39 -7.90 -7.43
N PRO A 161 10.84 -6.99 -8.31
CA PRO A 161 12.24 -6.70 -8.47
C PRO A 161 12.79 -5.99 -7.21
N CYS A 162 14.13 -5.95 -7.12
CA CYS A 162 14.80 -5.04 -6.18
C CYS A 162 14.56 -3.59 -6.64
N ASN A 163 14.19 -2.71 -5.72
CA ASN A 163 13.80 -1.33 -6.01
C ASN A 163 12.62 -1.24 -7.01
N PRO A 164 11.44 -1.76 -6.65
CA PRO A 164 10.28 -1.72 -7.53
C PRO A 164 9.68 -0.31 -7.62
N GLY A 165 9.13 0.02 -8.78
CA GLY A 165 8.14 1.07 -8.92
C GLY A 165 6.72 0.53 -8.73
N PHE A 166 5.71 1.41 -8.82
CA PHE A 166 4.31 1.04 -8.57
C PHE A 166 3.78 -0.01 -9.56
N ILE A 167 4.17 0.08 -10.84
CA ILE A 167 3.79 -0.92 -11.84
C ILE A 167 4.40 -2.29 -11.52
N ASP A 168 5.67 -2.32 -11.12
CA ASP A 168 6.32 -3.56 -10.69
C ASP A 168 5.59 -4.20 -9.51
N GLY A 169 5.18 -3.38 -8.53
CA GLY A 169 4.43 -3.85 -7.37
C GLY A 169 3.06 -4.43 -7.74
N ARG A 170 2.32 -3.76 -8.63
CA ARG A 170 1.05 -4.25 -9.18
C ARG A 170 1.24 -5.56 -9.93
N ASP A 171 2.20 -5.61 -10.84
CA ASP A 171 2.46 -6.76 -11.70
C ASP A 171 2.95 -7.97 -10.89
N ALA A 172 3.70 -7.74 -9.82
CA ALA A 172 4.08 -8.79 -8.87
C ALA A 172 2.86 -9.38 -8.13
N ILE A 173 1.87 -8.57 -7.76
CA ILE A 173 0.62 -9.04 -7.14
C ILE A 173 -0.21 -9.84 -8.16
N LEU A 174 -0.28 -9.39 -9.43
CA LEU A 174 -0.91 -10.14 -10.52
C LEU A 174 -0.23 -11.49 -10.76
N ALA A 175 1.10 -11.51 -10.75
CA ALA A 175 1.88 -12.75 -10.87
C ALA A 175 1.64 -13.69 -9.68
N ALA A 176 1.53 -13.17 -8.46
CA ALA A 176 1.19 -13.95 -7.28
C ALA A 176 -0.19 -14.61 -7.42
N ASP A 177 -1.20 -13.88 -7.92
CA ASP A 177 -2.53 -14.45 -8.18
C ASP A 177 -2.48 -15.55 -9.26
N MET A 178 -1.69 -15.35 -10.31
CA MET A 178 -1.52 -16.37 -11.34
C MET A 178 -0.97 -17.68 -10.76
N ILE A 179 0.00 -17.59 -9.85
CA ILE A 179 0.63 -18.77 -9.24
C ILE A 179 -0.27 -19.41 -8.19
N ASN A 180 -0.86 -18.61 -7.31
CA ASN A 180 -1.60 -19.12 -6.16
C ASN A 180 -3.03 -19.52 -6.51
N ASN A 181 -3.66 -18.81 -7.46
CA ASN A 181 -5.09 -18.92 -7.76
C ASN A 181 -5.39 -19.19 -9.23
N GLY A 182 -4.35 -19.46 -10.06
CA GLY A 182 -4.53 -19.66 -11.49
C GLY A 182 -5.07 -18.45 -12.25
N GLY A 183 -4.88 -17.25 -11.70
CA GLY A 183 -5.35 -15.99 -12.30
C GLY A 183 -6.85 -15.71 -12.07
N ALA A 184 -7.47 -16.38 -11.12
CA ALA A 184 -8.92 -16.24 -10.87
C ALA A 184 -9.34 -14.80 -10.48
N ASN A 185 -8.41 -14.01 -9.95
CA ASN A 185 -8.70 -12.67 -9.46
C ASN A 185 -8.12 -11.54 -10.34
N GLN A 186 -7.58 -11.86 -11.51
CA GLN A 186 -6.92 -10.87 -12.37
C GLN A 186 -7.81 -9.64 -12.64
N CYS A 187 -9.08 -9.85 -13.00
CA CYS A 187 -10.01 -8.74 -13.26
C CYS A 187 -10.25 -7.88 -12.03
N LEU A 188 -10.36 -8.49 -10.84
CA LEU A 188 -10.56 -7.76 -9.59
C LEU A 188 -9.33 -6.92 -9.25
N ILE A 189 -8.14 -7.49 -9.36
CA ILE A 189 -6.86 -6.79 -9.12
C ILE A 189 -6.71 -5.63 -10.10
N TRP A 190 -6.86 -5.87 -11.41
CA TRP A 190 -6.75 -4.84 -12.43
C TRP A 190 -7.73 -3.68 -12.21
N SER A 191 -9.01 -3.98 -11.96
CA SER A 191 -10.02 -2.93 -11.75
C SER A 191 -9.73 -2.10 -10.50
N THR A 192 -9.19 -2.73 -9.46
CA THR A 192 -8.84 -2.05 -8.21
C THR A 192 -7.68 -1.07 -8.40
N PHE A 193 -6.60 -1.49 -9.05
CA PHE A 193 -5.47 -0.60 -9.32
C PHE A 193 -5.83 0.50 -10.32
N ALA A 194 -6.59 0.17 -11.37
CA ALA A 194 -7.04 1.14 -12.37
C ALA A 194 -7.92 2.25 -11.76
N ARG A 195 -8.67 1.95 -10.70
CA ARG A 195 -9.50 2.91 -9.97
C ARG A 195 -8.68 4.09 -9.41
N ARG A 196 -7.40 3.87 -9.12
CA ARG A 196 -6.46 4.89 -8.65
C ARG A 196 -5.36 5.21 -9.68
N GLY A 197 -5.70 5.14 -10.95
CA GLY A 197 -4.82 5.55 -12.05
C GLY A 197 -3.74 4.53 -12.42
N LEU A 198 -3.57 3.41 -11.70
CA LEU A 198 -2.56 2.39 -12.00
C LEU A 198 -3.11 1.27 -12.89
N GLY A 199 -3.77 1.67 -13.99
CA GLY A 199 -4.35 0.76 -14.99
C GLY A 199 -3.34 0.26 -16.03
N GLU A 200 -3.87 -0.29 -17.14
CA GLU A 200 -3.06 -0.86 -18.23
C GLU A 200 -2.20 0.21 -18.95
N ASP A 201 -2.73 1.43 -19.08
CA ASP A 201 -2.06 2.53 -19.78
C ASP A 201 -1.09 3.31 -18.85
N ALA A 202 -0.98 2.95 -17.58
CA ALA A 202 -0.06 3.59 -16.66
C ALA A 202 1.38 3.36 -17.11
N MET A 203 2.19 4.39 -17.06
CA MET A 203 3.61 4.33 -17.44
C MET A 203 4.47 4.51 -16.19
N GLN A 204 5.31 3.52 -15.92
CA GLN A 204 6.37 3.65 -14.94
C GLN A 204 7.58 4.27 -15.64
N GLY A 205 8.09 5.35 -15.12
CA GLY A 205 9.35 5.92 -15.56
C GLY A 205 10.54 5.21 -14.88
N ASP A 206 11.37 5.98 -14.21
CA ASP A 206 12.50 5.46 -13.45
C ASP A 206 12.07 5.29 -11.99
N PRO A 207 12.17 4.07 -11.39
CA PRO A 207 11.82 3.86 -9.97
C PRO A 207 12.66 4.71 -8.99
N ASP A 208 13.73 5.33 -9.49
CA ASP A 208 14.51 6.34 -8.77
C ASP A 208 14.00 7.77 -9.02
N SER A 209 12.86 7.95 -9.72
CA SER A 209 12.25 9.23 -10.05
C SER A 209 10.89 9.39 -9.38
N TRP A 210 10.57 10.63 -8.99
CA TRP A 210 9.26 11.01 -8.46
C TRP A 210 8.27 11.49 -9.54
N PHE A 211 8.68 11.49 -10.79
CA PHE A 211 7.93 12.14 -11.88
C PHE A 211 7.18 11.13 -12.76
N ASP A 212 6.80 10.01 -12.19
CA ASP A 212 6.00 8.99 -12.83
C ASP A 212 4.49 9.29 -12.69
N GLY A 213 3.68 8.83 -13.64
CA GLY A 213 2.24 9.02 -13.62
C GLY A 213 1.62 9.17 -15.01
#